data_2208350455f994468378b1f9e5ff63fe
#
_entry.id   2208350455f994468378b1f9e5ff63fe
#
_cell.length_a   1.000
_cell.length_b   1.000
_cell.length_c   1.000
_cell.angle_alpha   90.00
_cell.angle_beta   90.00
_cell.angle_gamma   90.00
#
_symmetry.space_group_name_H-M   'P 1'
#
loop_
_entity.id
_entity.type
_entity.pdbx_description
1 polymer ?
#
loop_
_entity_poly.entity_id
_entity_poly.type
_entity_poly.pdbx_seq_one_letter_code
_entity_poly.pdbx_strand_id
1 'polypeptide(L)'
;MTLRHIAVIGAGTMGSGIAQTCAAAGHDLLLIDISEQALEKGLHVMQKNLDRQVSKGSLTCEQATDTLQRIRTSTHYIDLNGVDMVIEAATENLALKHSILQQIATNVRPDCLIASNTSSLSITELATSISHPERFMGIHFFNPVPTMGLVELIRGLQTSDATCSIAQELVEQLGKTAIHTQNSPGFIVNRILIPMINEAIFVLQENGDAQAIDASMCLGCNQPIGPLALADLIGLDTVLAILESLQTGFGDPKYR
;
A
#
# COMPACT_ATOMS: atom_id res chain seq x y z
N MET A 1 -14.74 6.80 -15.99
CA MET A 1 -15.25 5.45 -15.61
C MET A 1 -15.55 5.51 -14.14
N THR A 2 -16.73 5.12 -13.67
CA THR A 2 -17.04 5.12 -12.25
C THR A 2 -16.63 3.76 -11.68
N LEU A 3 -15.65 3.74 -10.78
CA LEU A 3 -15.25 2.51 -10.10
C LEU A 3 -16.31 2.16 -9.05
N ARG A 4 -16.96 1.03 -9.19
CA ARG A 4 -17.97 0.54 -8.23
C ARG A 4 -17.49 -0.74 -7.53
N HIS A 5 -16.94 -1.66 -8.28
CA HIS A 5 -16.50 -2.96 -7.82
C HIS A 5 -14.98 -3.02 -7.79
N ILE A 6 -14.39 -3.04 -6.60
CA ILE A 6 -12.94 -3.09 -6.40
C ILE A 6 -12.56 -4.43 -5.78
N ALA A 7 -11.50 -5.06 -6.28
CA ALA A 7 -10.90 -6.21 -5.64
C ALA A 7 -9.55 -5.86 -5.02
N VAL A 8 -9.23 -6.48 -3.89
CA VAL A 8 -7.92 -6.41 -3.25
C VAL A 8 -7.36 -7.82 -3.12
N ILE A 9 -6.14 -8.02 -3.57
CA ILE A 9 -5.43 -9.30 -3.49
C ILE A 9 -4.43 -9.25 -2.34
N GLY A 10 -4.59 -10.17 -1.39
CA GLY A 10 -3.82 -10.24 -0.15
C GLY A 10 -4.62 -9.71 1.04
N ALA A 11 -4.84 -10.55 2.05
CA ALA A 11 -5.57 -10.22 3.27
C ALA A 11 -4.63 -9.88 4.45
N GLY A 12 -3.37 -9.53 4.17
CA GLY A 12 -2.40 -9.04 5.15
C GLY A 12 -2.75 -7.63 5.65
N THR A 13 -1.84 -7.04 6.42
CA THR A 13 -2.02 -5.71 7.04
C THR A 13 -2.41 -4.64 6.03
N MET A 14 -1.67 -4.55 4.90
CA MET A 14 -1.95 -3.55 3.86
C MET A 14 -3.25 -3.83 3.13
N GLY A 15 -3.45 -5.05 2.63
CA GLY A 15 -4.65 -5.40 1.86
C GLY A 15 -5.92 -5.27 2.67
N SER A 16 -5.94 -5.71 3.93
CA SER A 16 -7.08 -5.50 4.83
C SER A 16 -7.37 -4.02 5.08
N GLY A 17 -6.32 -3.20 5.26
CA GLY A 17 -6.47 -1.76 5.42
C GLY A 17 -7.00 -1.06 4.17
N ILE A 18 -6.53 -1.45 2.97
CA ILE A 18 -7.02 -0.95 1.68
C ILE A 18 -8.48 -1.34 1.48
N ALA A 19 -8.80 -2.62 1.73
CA ALA A 19 -10.14 -3.16 1.63
C ALA A 19 -11.14 -2.40 2.53
N GLN A 20 -10.80 -2.22 3.81
CA GLN A 20 -11.60 -1.44 4.75
C GLN A 20 -11.82 0.00 4.25
N THR A 21 -10.76 0.65 3.76
CA THR A 21 -10.82 2.04 3.31
C THR A 21 -11.71 2.21 2.08
N CYS A 22 -11.59 1.32 1.09
CA CYS A 22 -12.44 1.33 -0.11
C CYS A 22 -13.91 1.05 0.24
N ALA A 23 -14.19 0.06 1.10
CA ALA A 23 -15.55 -0.26 1.54
C ALA A 23 -16.19 0.88 2.34
N ALA A 24 -15.43 1.55 3.21
CA ALA A 24 -15.89 2.72 3.96
C ALA A 24 -16.23 3.92 3.06
N ALA A 25 -15.57 4.04 1.91
CA ALA A 25 -15.89 5.04 0.88
C ALA A 25 -17.09 4.68 -0.01
N GLY A 26 -17.71 3.50 0.21
CA GLY A 26 -18.95 3.08 -0.47
C GLY A 26 -18.74 2.14 -1.66
N HIS A 27 -17.52 1.67 -1.93
CA HIS A 27 -17.27 0.70 -2.99
C HIS A 27 -17.66 -0.73 -2.56
N ASP A 28 -18.20 -1.52 -3.48
CA ASP A 28 -18.37 -2.95 -3.31
C ASP A 28 -17.01 -3.62 -3.42
N LEU A 29 -16.60 -4.36 -2.39
CA LEU A 29 -15.24 -4.88 -2.28
C LEU A 29 -15.19 -6.41 -2.31
N LEU A 30 -14.25 -6.94 -3.05
CA LEU A 30 -13.86 -8.34 -3.04
C LEU A 30 -12.44 -8.48 -2.49
N LEU A 31 -12.27 -9.09 -1.33
CA LEU A 31 -10.96 -9.39 -0.75
C LEU A 31 -10.59 -10.84 -1.09
N ILE A 32 -9.46 -11.01 -1.79
CA ILE A 32 -8.95 -12.33 -2.19
C ILE A 32 -7.63 -12.63 -1.48
N ASP A 33 -7.53 -13.83 -0.94
CA ASP A 33 -6.27 -14.41 -0.46
C ASP A 33 -6.30 -15.93 -0.69
N ILE A 34 -5.16 -16.56 -0.86
CA ILE A 34 -5.05 -18.02 -1.02
C ILE A 34 -5.40 -18.77 0.27
N SER A 35 -5.41 -18.10 1.41
CA SER A 35 -5.65 -18.65 2.74
C SER A 35 -6.97 -18.12 3.33
N GLU A 36 -7.93 -19.01 3.54
CA GLU A 36 -9.16 -18.69 4.28
C GLU A 36 -8.85 -18.11 5.67
N GLN A 37 -7.85 -18.65 6.35
CA GLN A 37 -7.43 -18.16 7.66
C GLN A 37 -6.91 -16.72 7.59
N ALA A 38 -6.20 -16.32 6.49
CA ALA A 38 -5.76 -14.95 6.29
C ALA A 38 -6.96 -14.01 6.08
N LEU A 39 -7.97 -14.46 5.32
CA LEU A 39 -9.22 -13.72 5.10
C LEU A 39 -9.98 -13.50 6.42
N GLU A 40 -10.16 -14.54 7.23
CA GLU A 40 -10.82 -14.45 8.55
C GLU A 40 -10.07 -13.48 9.47
N LYS A 41 -8.73 -13.59 9.52
CA LYS A 41 -7.89 -12.69 10.32
C LYS A 41 -8.01 -11.25 9.82
N GLY A 42 -8.03 -11.05 8.51
CA GLY A 42 -8.20 -9.73 7.89
C GLY A 42 -9.54 -9.09 8.27
N LEU A 43 -10.64 -9.84 8.15
CA LEU A 43 -11.98 -9.39 8.56
C LEU A 43 -12.03 -9.04 10.05
N HIS A 44 -11.41 -9.87 10.90
CA HIS A 44 -11.36 -9.61 12.34
C HIS A 44 -10.58 -8.32 12.68
N VAL A 45 -9.47 -8.06 11.99
CA VAL A 45 -8.70 -6.81 12.16
C VAL A 45 -9.54 -5.61 11.72
N MET A 46 -10.24 -5.69 10.60
CA MET A 46 -11.12 -4.62 10.12
C MET A 46 -12.26 -4.35 11.12
N GLN A 47 -12.92 -5.40 11.62
CA GLN A 47 -13.95 -5.26 12.66
C GLN A 47 -13.42 -4.49 13.89
N LYS A 48 -12.26 -4.92 14.43
CA LYS A 48 -11.63 -4.22 15.57
C LYS A 48 -11.32 -2.75 15.29
N ASN A 49 -10.85 -2.45 14.09
CA ASN A 49 -10.55 -1.08 13.69
C ASN A 49 -11.82 -0.21 13.63
N LEU A 50 -12.90 -0.76 13.08
CA LEU A 50 -14.20 -0.09 12.99
C LEU A 50 -14.81 0.11 14.39
N ASP A 51 -14.79 -0.89 15.25
CA ASP A 51 -15.26 -0.80 16.63
C ASP A 51 -14.52 0.28 17.41
N ARG A 52 -13.20 0.38 17.20
CA ARG A 52 -12.38 1.45 17.79
C ARG A 52 -12.76 2.84 17.26
N GLN A 53 -13.10 2.97 15.98
CA GLN A 53 -13.55 4.24 15.41
C GLN A 53 -14.93 4.63 15.96
N VAL A 54 -15.84 3.67 16.10
CA VAL A 54 -17.14 3.88 16.74
C VAL A 54 -16.97 4.32 18.20
N SER A 55 -16.12 3.63 18.96
CA SER A 55 -15.86 3.98 20.37
C SER A 55 -15.26 5.37 20.57
N LYS A 56 -14.52 5.88 19.57
CA LYS A 56 -13.97 7.24 19.55
C LYS A 56 -14.95 8.29 18.98
N GLY A 57 -16.13 7.90 18.54
CA GLY A 57 -17.13 8.78 17.97
C GLY A 57 -16.78 9.31 16.55
N SER A 58 -15.77 8.74 15.90
CA SER A 58 -15.39 9.11 14.52
C SER A 58 -16.18 8.38 13.44
N LEU A 59 -16.96 7.36 13.82
CA LEU A 59 -17.82 6.56 12.94
C LEU A 59 -19.09 6.17 13.71
N THR A 60 -20.23 6.07 13.01
CA THR A 60 -21.45 5.51 13.62
C THR A 60 -21.44 3.98 13.55
N CYS A 61 -22.24 3.32 14.40
CA CYS A 61 -22.42 1.85 14.33
C CYS A 61 -22.99 1.41 12.98
N GLU A 62 -23.90 2.19 12.41
CA GLU A 62 -24.48 1.94 11.09
C GLU A 62 -23.42 1.97 9.99
N GLN A 63 -22.60 3.03 9.94
CA GLN A 63 -21.52 3.15 8.98
C GLN A 63 -20.48 2.00 9.10
N ALA A 64 -20.17 1.57 10.31
CA ALA A 64 -19.28 0.42 10.54
C ALA A 64 -19.88 -0.89 9.99
N THR A 65 -21.18 -1.11 10.24
CA THR A 65 -21.90 -2.28 9.73
C THR A 65 -21.98 -2.26 8.21
N ASP A 66 -22.34 -1.15 7.60
CA ASP A 66 -22.42 -0.97 6.16
C ASP A 66 -21.07 -1.22 5.47
N THR A 67 -19.98 -0.74 6.09
CA THR A 67 -18.62 -0.99 5.60
C THR A 67 -18.33 -2.48 5.50
N LEU A 68 -18.63 -3.26 6.55
CA LEU A 68 -18.37 -4.70 6.53
C LEU A 68 -19.28 -5.46 5.57
N GLN A 69 -20.54 -5.04 5.43
CA GLN A 69 -21.48 -5.67 4.49
C GLN A 69 -21.09 -5.52 3.03
N ARG A 70 -20.29 -4.50 2.69
CA ARG A 70 -19.74 -4.30 1.34
C ARG A 70 -18.58 -5.23 1.01
N ILE A 71 -17.99 -5.90 2.02
CA ILE A 71 -16.80 -6.74 1.83
C ILE A 71 -17.22 -8.20 1.66
N ARG A 72 -16.91 -8.75 0.51
CA ARG A 72 -16.96 -10.19 0.24
C ARG A 72 -15.55 -10.75 0.20
N THR A 73 -15.40 -12.02 0.55
CA THR A 73 -14.10 -12.72 0.51
C THR A 73 -14.16 -13.90 -0.44
N SER A 74 -13.02 -14.23 -1.04
CA SER A 74 -12.85 -15.42 -1.86
C SER A 74 -11.40 -15.92 -1.83
N THR A 75 -11.20 -17.20 -2.13
CA THR A 75 -9.88 -17.79 -2.38
C THR A 75 -9.62 -18.03 -3.87
N HIS A 76 -10.52 -17.60 -4.76
CA HIS A 76 -10.49 -17.93 -6.18
C HIS A 76 -10.37 -16.67 -7.05
N TYR A 77 -9.36 -16.63 -7.93
CA TYR A 77 -9.19 -15.52 -8.89
C TYR A 77 -10.30 -15.41 -9.94
N ILE A 78 -11.03 -16.51 -10.20
CA ILE A 78 -12.17 -16.47 -11.15
C ILE A 78 -13.26 -15.48 -10.71
N ASP A 79 -13.36 -15.18 -9.42
CA ASP A 79 -14.33 -14.23 -8.88
C ASP A 79 -13.99 -12.77 -9.20
N LEU A 80 -12.81 -12.51 -9.82
CA LEU A 80 -12.43 -11.20 -10.36
C LEU A 80 -13.23 -10.81 -11.60
N ASN A 81 -13.97 -11.73 -12.19
CA ASN A 81 -14.80 -11.41 -13.33
C ASN A 81 -15.87 -10.37 -12.96
N GLY A 82 -15.82 -9.23 -13.62
CA GLY A 82 -16.76 -8.12 -13.40
C GLY A 82 -16.29 -7.03 -12.46
N VAL A 83 -15.10 -7.11 -11.87
CA VAL A 83 -14.52 -5.99 -11.10
C VAL A 83 -14.01 -4.88 -12.03
N ASP A 84 -14.08 -3.64 -11.56
CA ASP A 84 -13.62 -2.47 -12.30
C ASP A 84 -12.13 -2.19 -12.06
N MET A 85 -11.64 -2.55 -10.88
CA MET A 85 -10.25 -2.36 -10.49
C MET A 85 -9.77 -3.45 -9.53
N VAL A 86 -8.52 -3.88 -9.70
CA VAL A 86 -7.81 -4.78 -8.77
C VAL A 86 -6.60 -4.07 -8.18
N ILE A 87 -6.45 -4.11 -6.86
CA ILE A 87 -5.27 -3.61 -6.14
C ILE A 87 -4.54 -4.81 -5.53
N GLU A 88 -3.36 -5.12 -6.04
CA GLU A 88 -2.50 -6.19 -5.52
C GLU A 88 -1.70 -5.68 -4.32
N ALA A 89 -1.83 -6.35 -3.17
CA ALA A 89 -1.17 -6.04 -1.91
C ALA A 89 -0.71 -7.31 -1.15
N ALA A 90 -0.29 -8.36 -1.89
CA ALA A 90 -0.05 -9.69 -1.31
C ALA A 90 1.36 -9.86 -0.75
N THR A 91 2.39 -9.51 -1.50
CA THR A 91 3.80 -9.80 -1.16
C THR A 91 4.73 -8.75 -1.75
N GLU A 92 5.97 -8.67 -1.27
CA GLU A 92 7.01 -7.82 -1.88
C GLU A 92 8.08 -8.66 -2.61
N ASN A 93 7.76 -9.92 -2.93
CA ASN A 93 8.60 -10.79 -3.75
C ASN A 93 8.26 -10.61 -5.24
N LEU A 94 9.24 -10.21 -6.05
CA LEU A 94 9.07 -9.90 -7.47
C LEU A 94 8.49 -11.08 -8.28
N ALA A 95 9.05 -12.27 -8.11
CA ALA A 95 8.61 -13.46 -8.86
C ALA A 95 7.16 -13.86 -8.52
N LEU A 96 6.79 -13.78 -7.23
CA LEU A 96 5.42 -14.03 -6.80
C LEU A 96 4.46 -12.96 -7.29
N LYS A 97 4.86 -11.68 -7.29
CA LYS A 97 4.02 -10.61 -7.87
C LYS A 97 3.78 -10.82 -9.36
N HIS A 98 4.78 -11.20 -10.12
CA HIS A 98 4.61 -11.55 -11.54
C HIS A 98 3.56 -12.66 -11.72
N SER A 99 3.65 -13.74 -10.94
CA SER A 99 2.68 -14.83 -10.99
C SER A 99 1.26 -14.38 -10.61
N ILE A 100 1.13 -13.59 -9.54
CA ILE A 100 -0.16 -13.05 -9.09
C ILE A 100 -0.76 -12.13 -10.17
N LEU A 101 0.02 -11.19 -10.73
CA LEU A 101 -0.43 -10.27 -11.76
C LEU A 101 -0.86 -10.99 -13.04
N GLN A 102 -0.18 -12.06 -13.44
CA GLN A 102 -0.60 -12.92 -14.55
C GLN A 102 -1.95 -13.59 -14.28
N GLN A 103 -2.17 -14.11 -13.07
CA GLN A 103 -3.46 -14.69 -12.67
C GLN A 103 -4.57 -13.63 -12.66
N ILE A 104 -4.30 -12.43 -12.15
CA ILE A 104 -5.24 -11.31 -12.19
C ILE A 104 -5.59 -11.01 -13.65
N ALA A 105 -4.60 -10.77 -14.51
CA ALA A 105 -4.80 -10.39 -15.91
C ALA A 105 -5.60 -11.43 -16.71
N THR A 106 -5.52 -12.71 -16.35
CA THR A 106 -6.26 -13.79 -17.00
C THR A 106 -7.74 -13.83 -16.57
N ASN A 107 -8.07 -13.32 -15.39
CA ASN A 107 -9.40 -13.44 -14.79
C ASN A 107 -10.21 -12.13 -14.78
N VAL A 108 -9.64 -11.02 -15.25
CA VAL A 108 -10.34 -9.73 -15.34
C VAL A 108 -10.71 -9.38 -16.78
N ARG A 109 -11.65 -8.47 -16.93
CA ARG A 109 -12.00 -7.90 -18.24
C ARG A 109 -10.85 -7.05 -18.79
N PRO A 110 -10.71 -6.90 -20.13
CA PRO A 110 -9.65 -6.08 -20.73
C PRO A 110 -9.68 -4.60 -20.32
N ASP A 111 -10.82 -4.09 -19.88
CA ASP A 111 -11.02 -2.72 -19.41
C ASP A 111 -10.80 -2.53 -17.90
N CYS A 112 -10.56 -3.60 -17.15
CA CYS A 112 -10.25 -3.54 -15.72
C CYS A 112 -8.91 -2.83 -15.49
N LEU A 113 -8.86 -1.96 -14.49
CA LEU A 113 -7.62 -1.36 -14.01
C LEU A 113 -6.92 -2.31 -13.05
N ILE A 114 -5.61 -2.41 -13.16
CA ILE A 114 -4.80 -3.20 -12.24
C ILE A 114 -3.76 -2.28 -11.59
N ALA A 115 -3.64 -2.37 -10.28
CA ALA A 115 -2.64 -1.63 -9.54
C ALA A 115 -1.86 -2.54 -8.59
N SER A 116 -0.61 -2.19 -8.28
CA SER A 116 0.16 -2.83 -7.22
C SER A 116 0.47 -1.84 -6.10
N ASN A 117 0.29 -2.30 -4.85
CA ASN A 117 0.66 -1.54 -3.64
C ASN A 117 2.12 -1.78 -3.24
N THR A 118 2.99 -2.15 -4.18
CA THR A 118 4.42 -2.31 -3.88
C THR A 118 5.02 -1.02 -3.32
N SER A 119 5.99 -1.16 -2.43
CA SER A 119 6.73 -0.04 -1.84
C SER A 119 8.08 0.23 -2.52
N SER A 120 8.57 -0.72 -3.34
CA SER A 120 9.96 -0.69 -3.83
C SER A 120 10.16 -1.23 -5.25
N LEU A 121 9.24 -2.09 -5.74
CA LEU A 121 9.42 -2.76 -7.03
C LEU A 121 9.03 -1.85 -8.20
N SER A 122 9.71 -2.03 -9.33
CA SER A 122 9.48 -1.26 -10.56
C SER A 122 8.11 -1.55 -11.16
N ILE A 123 7.26 -0.54 -11.23
CA ILE A 123 5.94 -0.61 -11.87
C ILE A 123 6.07 -0.93 -13.36
N THR A 124 7.10 -0.40 -14.02
CA THR A 124 7.38 -0.72 -15.44
C THR A 124 7.73 -2.18 -15.63
N GLU A 125 8.50 -2.78 -14.72
CA GLU A 125 8.85 -4.20 -14.76
C GLU A 125 7.63 -5.07 -14.47
N LEU A 126 6.86 -4.77 -13.43
CA LEU A 126 5.63 -5.50 -13.10
C LEU A 126 4.59 -5.47 -14.23
N ALA A 127 4.51 -4.36 -14.98
CA ALA A 127 3.62 -4.20 -16.12
C ALA A 127 3.85 -5.23 -17.24
N THR A 128 5.05 -5.82 -17.32
CA THR A 128 5.36 -6.88 -18.31
C THR A 128 4.54 -8.16 -18.14
N SER A 129 3.93 -8.35 -16.97
CA SER A 129 3.06 -9.50 -16.67
C SER A 129 1.62 -9.32 -17.13
N ILE A 130 1.27 -8.15 -17.69
CA ILE A 130 -0.12 -7.76 -17.95
C ILE A 130 -0.30 -7.50 -19.45
N SER A 131 -1.38 -8.04 -20.03
CA SER A 131 -1.68 -7.90 -21.46
C SER A 131 -2.00 -6.45 -21.87
N HIS A 132 -2.49 -5.64 -20.92
CA HIS A 132 -2.88 -4.25 -21.11
C HIS A 132 -2.09 -3.33 -20.16
N PRO A 133 -0.76 -3.15 -20.36
CA PRO A 133 0.10 -2.42 -19.46
C PRO A 133 -0.25 -0.93 -19.34
N GLU A 134 -0.99 -0.36 -20.31
CA GLU A 134 -1.53 1.00 -20.25
C GLU A 134 -2.57 1.18 -19.13
N ARG A 135 -3.13 0.08 -18.59
CA ARG A 135 -4.10 0.04 -17.49
C ARG A 135 -3.48 -0.39 -16.17
N PHE A 136 -2.16 -0.42 -16.10
CA PHE A 136 -1.42 -0.78 -14.89
C PHE A 136 -0.68 0.40 -14.30
N MET A 137 -0.68 0.51 -12.96
CA MET A 137 0.09 1.51 -12.21
C MET A 137 0.40 1.07 -10.79
N GLY A 138 1.26 1.81 -10.11
CA GLY A 138 1.47 1.70 -8.68
C GLY A 138 0.49 2.59 -7.91
N ILE A 139 -0.10 2.05 -6.84
CA ILE A 139 -0.89 2.80 -5.87
C ILE A 139 -0.38 2.43 -4.48
N HIS A 140 0.54 3.23 -3.97
CA HIS A 140 1.26 2.96 -2.73
C HIS A 140 0.57 3.64 -1.55
N PHE A 141 -0.13 2.85 -0.74
CA PHE A 141 -0.72 3.24 0.53
C PHE A 141 0.28 3.12 1.67
N PHE A 142 0.06 3.87 2.73
CA PHE A 142 0.90 3.87 3.94
C PHE A 142 0.18 3.23 5.12
N ASN A 143 0.92 2.51 5.96
CA ASN A 143 0.39 1.86 7.16
C ASN A 143 0.33 2.86 8.34
N PRO A 144 -0.80 2.95 9.08
CA PRO A 144 -2.09 2.27 8.91
C PRO A 144 -2.96 2.92 7.82
N VAL A 145 -3.40 2.12 6.84
CA VAL A 145 -4.12 2.64 5.67
C VAL A 145 -5.35 3.51 6.00
N PRO A 146 -6.21 3.15 6.97
CA PRO A 146 -7.39 3.97 7.27
C PRO A 146 -7.07 5.38 7.79
N THR A 147 -5.88 5.58 8.39
CA THR A 147 -5.51 6.85 9.06
C THR A 147 -4.52 7.70 8.28
N MET A 148 -3.69 7.08 7.44
CA MET A 148 -2.70 7.80 6.65
C MET A 148 -3.37 8.53 5.48
N GLY A 149 -3.14 9.85 5.38
CA GLY A 149 -3.78 10.71 4.38
C GLY A 149 -3.12 10.68 3.00
N LEU A 150 -1.92 10.10 2.87
CA LEU A 150 -1.14 10.10 1.64
C LEU A 150 -1.31 8.79 0.86
N VAL A 151 -1.41 8.90 -0.46
CA VAL A 151 -1.20 7.79 -1.41
C VAL A 151 -0.27 8.27 -2.51
N GLU A 152 0.83 7.56 -2.75
CA GLU A 152 1.68 7.80 -3.92
C GLU A 152 1.11 7.05 -5.12
N LEU A 153 0.98 7.77 -6.23
CA LEU A 153 0.56 7.23 -7.54
C LEU A 153 1.78 7.13 -8.44
N ILE A 154 2.17 5.90 -8.78
CA ILE A 154 3.39 5.63 -9.52
C ILE A 154 3.05 5.23 -10.94
N ARG A 155 3.47 6.05 -11.89
CA ARG A 155 3.28 5.81 -13.31
C ARG A 155 4.40 4.94 -13.85
N GLY A 156 4.07 3.76 -14.39
CA GLY A 156 5.01 3.00 -15.21
C GLY A 156 5.16 3.60 -16.61
N LEU A 157 6.13 3.09 -17.38
CA LEU A 157 6.44 3.62 -18.73
C LEU A 157 5.23 3.60 -19.68
N GLN A 158 4.38 2.59 -19.58
CA GLN A 158 3.23 2.36 -20.48
C GLN A 158 1.90 2.83 -19.88
N THR A 159 1.85 3.24 -18.61
CA THR A 159 0.63 3.68 -17.95
C THR A 159 -0.01 4.87 -18.67
N SER A 160 -1.29 4.76 -19.04
CA SER A 160 -2.01 5.83 -19.74
C SER A 160 -2.42 6.98 -18.83
N ASP A 161 -2.66 8.17 -19.40
CA ASP A 161 -3.18 9.32 -18.66
C ASP A 161 -4.57 9.03 -18.09
N ALA A 162 -5.40 8.27 -18.83
CA ALA A 162 -6.72 7.87 -18.36
C ALA A 162 -6.64 7.01 -17.08
N THR A 163 -5.69 6.06 -17.02
CA THR A 163 -5.44 5.23 -15.83
C THR A 163 -5.01 6.09 -14.65
N CYS A 164 -4.10 7.05 -14.87
CA CYS A 164 -3.67 7.98 -13.81
C CYS A 164 -4.84 8.82 -13.28
N SER A 165 -5.69 9.35 -14.17
CA SER A 165 -6.84 10.17 -13.76
C SER A 165 -7.85 9.36 -12.94
N ILE A 166 -8.17 8.14 -13.35
CA ILE A 166 -9.12 7.28 -12.61
C ILE A 166 -8.56 6.91 -11.23
N ALA A 167 -7.28 6.60 -11.14
CA ALA A 167 -6.64 6.29 -9.86
C ALA A 167 -6.59 7.52 -8.93
N GLN A 168 -6.34 8.70 -9.47
CA GLN A 168 -6.41 9.95 -8.70
C GLN A 168 -7.82 10.17 -8.16
N GLU A 169 -8.85 10.06 -9.00
CA GLU A 169 -10.26 10.18 -8.59
C GLU A 169 -10.59 9.18 -7.47
N LEU A 170 -10.13 7.92 -7.57
CA LEU A 170 -10.31 6.93 -6.51
C LEU A 170 -9.69 7.43 -5.19
N VAL A 171 -8.43 7.83 -5.21
CA VAL A 171 -7.73 8.28 -3.99
C VAL A 171 -8.44 9.46 -3.34
N GLU A 172 -8.96 10.41 -4.13
CA GLU A 172 -9.75 11.55 -3.65
C GLU A 172 -11.09 11.09 -3.03
N GLN A 173 -11.78 10.11 -3.65
CA GLN A 173 -13.01 9.49 -3.10
C GLN A 173 -12.74 8.79 -1.76
N LEU A 174 -11.54 8.23 -1.57
CA LEU A 174 -11.11 7.64 -0.29
C LEU A 174 -10.78 8.70 0.79
N GLY A 175 -10.96 9.99 0.49
CA GLY A 175 -10.61 11.09 1.40
C GLY A 175 -9.11 11.27 1.63
N LYS A 176 -8.27 10.85 0.67
CA LYS A 176 -6.82 10.90 0.75
C LYS A 176 -6.24 11.85 -0.29
N THR A 177 -4.98 12.23 -0.08
CA THR A 177 -4.22 13.07 -1.02
C THR A 177 -3.39 12.19 -1.94
N ALA A 178 -3.63 12.30 -3.25
CA ALA A 178 -2.83 11.64 -4.27
C ALA A 178 -1.60 12.49 -4.61
N ILE A 179 -0.42 11.89 -4.56
CA ILE A 179 0.83 12.49 -5.02
C ILE A 179 1.41 11.65 -6.14
N HIS A 180 1.51 12.24 -7.32
CA HIS A 180 2.14 11.57 -8.45
C HIS A 180 3.66 11.54 -8.28
N THR A 181 4.25 10.36 -8.49
CA THR A 181 5.69 10.17 -8.39
C THR A 181 6.21 9.32 -9.56
N GLN A 182 7.51 9.43 -9.80
CA GLN A 182 8.19 8.63 -10.82
C GLN A 182 8.38 7.18 -10.34
N ASN A 183 8.45 6.26 -11.31
CA ASN A 183 8.81 4.86 -11.08
C ASN A 183 10.32 4.77 -10.76
N SER A 184 10.67 5.03 -9.52
CA SER A 184 12.05 5.06 -9.00
C SER A 184 12.11 4.30 -7.68
N PRO A 185 13.20 3.61 -7.34
CA PRO A 185 13.30 2.85 -6.09
C PRO A 185 12.93 3.69 -4.86
N GLY A 186 12.00 3.16 -4.03
CA GLY A 186 11.51 3.81 -2.82
C GLY A 186 10.62 5.04 -3.04
N PHE A 187 10.26 5.35 -4.30
CA PHE A 187 9.41 6.47 -4.71
C PHE A 187 9.85 7.80 -4.08
N ILE A 188 9.00 8.52 -3.34
CA ILE A 188 9.39 9.75 -2.65
C ILE A 188 9.66 9.45 -1.17
N VAL A 189 8.66 8.90 -0.46
CA VAL A 189 8.72 8.80 1.01
C VAL A 189 9.84 7.88 1.47
N ASN A 190 9.87 6.64 0.99
CA ASN A 190 10.90 5.68 1.42
C ASN A 190 12.30 6.09 0.98
N ARG A 191 12.43 6.72 -0.19
CA ARG A 191 13.73 7.22 -0.69
C ARG A 191 14.33 8.31 0.20
N ILE A 192 13.51 9.07 0.93
CA ILE A 192 13.96 10.11 1.86
C ILE A 192 14.04 9.56 3.28
N LEU A 193 12.97 8.89 3.73
CA LEU A 193 12.80 8.44 5.11
C LEU A 193 13.84 7.38 5.51
N ILE A 194 14.02 6.36 4.68
CA ILE A 194 14.85 5.21 5.06
C ILE A 194 16.34 5.58 5.17
N PRO A 195 16.94 6.35 4.26
CA PRO A 195 18.30 6.89 4.47
C PRO A 195 18.42 7.80 5.70
N MET A 196 17.38 8.58 6.03
CA MET A 196 17.38 9.38 7.26
C MET A 196 17.41 8.50 8.51
N ILE A 197 16.63 7.41 8.55
CA ILE A 197 16.67 6.41 9.63
C ILE A 197 18.05 5.76 9.70
N ASN A 198 18.61 5.37 8.56
CA ASN A 198 19.95 4.76 8.49
C ASN A 198 21.03 5.71 9.03
N GLU A 199 20.98 6.99 8.72
CA GLU A 199 21.87 7.99 9.28
C GLU A 199 21.73 8.12 10.79
N ALA A 200 20.51 8.07 11.33
CA ALA A 200 20.28 8.06 12.77
C ALA A 200 20.88 6.81 13.45
N ILE A 201 20.90 5.66 12.76
CA ILE A 201 21.57 4.45 13.26
C ILE A 201 23.09 4.63 13.27
N PHE A 202 23.70 5.29 12.29
CA PHE A 202 25.12 5.62 12.34
C PHE A 202 25.45 6.58 13.49
N VAL A 203 24.65 7.62 13.71
CA VAL A 203 24.80 8.51 14.88
C VAL A 203 24.68 7.74 16.19
N LEU A 204 23.78 6.74 16.28
CA LEU A 204 23.66 5.86 17.44
C LEU A 204 24.95 5.06 17.70
N GLN A 205 25.56 4.52 16.64
CA GLN A 205 26.82 3.79 16.75
C GLN A 205 27.96 4.67 17.29
N GLU A 206 27.97 5.96 16.94
CA GLU A 206 28.99 6.91 17.41
C GLU A 206 28.75 7.36 18.85
N ASN A 207 27.50 7.65 19.23
CA ASN A 207 27.15 8.35 20.48
C ASN A 207 26.46 7.46 21.53
N GLY A 208 25.87 6.34 21.13
CA GLY A 208 25.26 5.34 22.03
C GLY A 208 23.99 5.75 22.77
N ASP A 209 23.36 6.91 22.45
CA ASP A 209 22.15 7.41 23.11
C ASP A 209 20.97 7.58 22.13
N ALA A 210 20.12 6.54 22.09
CA ALA A 210 18.94 6.52 21.22
C ALA A 210 17.88 7.58 21.64
N GLN A 211 17.72 7.83 22.92
CA GLN A 211 16.72 8.78 23.41
C GLN A 211 17.10 10.22 23.05
N ALA A 212 18.40 10.57 23.16
CA ALA A 212 18.88 11.88 22.77
C ALA A 212 18.73 12.12 21.26
N ILE A 213 19.01 11.12 20.41
CA ILE A 213 18.83 11.19 18.95
C ILE A 213 17.37 11.45 18.62
N ASP A 214 16.46 10.63 19.14
CA ASP A 214 15.02 10.75 18.87
C ASP A 214 14.47 12.09 19.39
N ALA A 215 14.83 12.50 20.60
CA ALA A 215 14.43 13.79 21.16
C ALA A 215 14.95 14.97 20.31
N SER A 216 16.19 14.89 19.83
CA SER A 216 16.78 15.92 18.98
C SER A 216 16.00 16.09 17.67
N MET A 217 15.61 15.01 17.03
CA MET A 217 14.83 15.04 15.78
C MET A 217 13.38 15.49 16.01
N CYS A 218 12.76 15.09 17.13
CA CYS A 218 11.44 15.57 17.50
C CYS A 218 11.43 17.07 17.79
N LEU A 219 12.38 17.57 18.58
CA LEU A 219 12.42 18.97 19.03
C LEU A 219 13.07 19.89 17.99
N GLY A 220 14.15 19.45 17.35
CA GLY A 220 14.92 20.25 16.41
C GLY A 220 14.32 20.30 14.99
N CYS A 221 13.65 19.22 14.58
CA CYS A 221 13.05 19.09 13.24
C CYS A 221 11.52 18.98 13.25
N ASN A 222 10.89 19.10 14.45
CA ASN A 222 9.43 18.99 14.61
C ASN A 222 8.84 17.67 14.09
N GLN A 223 9.60 16.57 14.20
CA GLN A 223 9.10 15.26 13.83
C GLN A 223 8.13 14.73 14.90
N PRO A 224 7.02 14.09 14.50
CA PRO A 224 6.04 13.57 15.48
C PRO A 224 6.57 12.34 16.26
N ILE A 225 7.59 11.66 15.72
CA ILE A 225 8.27 10.49 16.29
C ILE A 225 9.74 10.54 15.87
N GLY A 226 10.64 10.16 16.77
CA GLY A 226 12.06 10.11 16.47
C GLY A 226 12.41 8.98 15.47
N PRO A 227 13.52 9.10 14.72
CA PRO A 227 13.86 8.18 13.64
C PRO A 227 14.12 6.75 14.11
N LEU A 228 14.70 6.54 15.30
CA LEU A 228 14.99 5.22 15.83
C LEU A 228 13.71 4.54 16.36
N ALA A 229 12.85 5.29 17.07
CA ALA A 229 11.52 4.81 17.46
C ALA A 229 10.64 4.51 16.23
N LEU A 230 10.78 5.28 15.16
CA LEU A 230 10.08 5.02 13.90
C LEU A 230 10.61 3.75 13.22
N ALA A 231 11.92 3.51 13.27
CA ALA A 231 12.53 2.27 12.77
C ALA A 231 11.97 1.03 13.48
N ASP A 232 11.85 1.08 14.81
CA ASP A 232 11.23 0.01 15.60
C ASP A 232 9.76 -0.20 15.25
N LEU A 233 9.02 0.88 15.02
CA LEU A 233 7.61 0.82 14.62
C LEU A 233 7.41 0.22 13.22
N ILE A 234 8.29 0.53 12.27
CA ILE A 234 8.30 -0.02 10.90
C ILE A 234 8.74 -1.50 10.93
N GLY A 235 9.68 -1.84 11.77
CA GLY A 235 10.42 -3.09 11.83
C GLY A 235 11.77 -2.98 11.14
N LEU A 236 12.85 -3.33 11.85
CA LEU A 236 14.22 -3.21 11.34
C LEU A 236 14.49 -4.10 10.12
N ASP A 237 13.84 -5.25 10.04
CA ASP A 237 13.83 -6.13 8.87
C ASP A 237 13.24 -5.45 7.63
N THR A 238 12.17 -4.72 7.80
CA THR A 238 11.53 -3.93 6.72
C THR A 238 12.43 -2.76 6.31
N VAL A 239 13.00 -2.03 7.26
CA VAL A 239 13.95 -0.93 7.00
C VAL A 239 15.14 -1.44 6.19
N LEU A 240 15.74 -2.58 6.60
CA LEU A 240 16.86 -3.21 5.91
C LEU A 240 16.48 -3.60 4.47
N ALA A 241 15.35 -4.28 4.29
CA ALA A 241 14.90 -4.70 2.96
C ALA A 241 14.70 -3.52 1.99
N ILE A 242 14.19 -2.39 2.50
CA ILE A 242 14.03 -1.18 1.69
C ILE A 242 15.41 -0.56 1.37
N LEU A 243 16.36 -0.51 2.31
CA LEU A 243 17.72 -0.04 2.04
C LEU A 243 18.41 -0.88 0.96
N GLU A 244 18.33 -2.20 1.06
CA GLU A 244 18.86 -3.12 0.05
C GLU A 244 18.23 -2.88 -1.34
N SER A 245 16.94 -2.64 -1.37
CA SER A 245 16.22 -2.29 -2.60
C SER A 245 16.68 -0.95 -3.17
N LEU A 246 16.90 0.08 -2.34
CA LEU A 246 17.44 1.37 -2.76
C LEU A 246 18.88 1.23 -3.29
N GLN A 247 19.73 0.49 -2.57
CA GLN A 247 21.11 0.25 -2.97
C GLN A 247 21.18 -0.48 -4.31
N THR A 248 20.42 -1.56 -4.46
CA THR A 248 20.39 -2.36 -5.70
C THR A 248 19.85 -1.55 -6.87
N GLY A 249 18.77 -0.80 -6.64
CA GLY A 249 18.07 -0.07 -7.69
C GLY A 249 18.81 1.17 -8.20
N PHE A 250 19.59 1.85 -7.33
CA PHE A 250 20.40 3.02 -7.72
C PHE A 250 21.85 2.69 -8.00
N GLY A 251 22.39 1.59 -7.47
CA GLY A 251 23.81 1.26 -7.53
C GLY A 251 24.71 2.28 -6.80
N ASP A 252 24.14 3.10 -5.91
CA ASP A 252 24.84 4.18 -5.22
C ASP A 252 25.19 3.78 -3.78
N PRO A 253 26.49 3.82 -3.39
CA PRO A 253 26.95 3.45 -2.07
C PRO A 253 26.35 4.27 -0.90
N LYS A 254 25.72 5.43 -1.16
CA LYS A 254 25.03 6.21 -0.11
C LYS A 254 23.83 5.49 0.52
N TYR A 255 23.35 4.42 -0.09
CA TYR A 255 22.25 3.60 0.42
C TYR A 255 22.71 2.32 1.13
N ARG A 256 23.99 2.25 1.58
CA ARG A 256 24.51 1.08 2.31
C ARG A 256 23.92 0.99 3.71
#